data_fa5bbd86e48231e44ecf29e087ac5c33
#
_entry.id   fa5bbd86e48231e44ecf29e087ac5c33
#
_cell.length_a   1.000
_cell.length_b   1.000
_cell.length_c   1.000
_cell.angle_alpha   90.00
_cell.angle_beta   90.00
_cell.angle_gamma   90.00
#
_symmetry.space_group_name_H-M   'P 1'
#
loop_
_entity.id
_entity.type
_entity.pdbx_description
1 polymer ?
#
loop_
_entity_poly.entity_id
_entity_poly.type
_entity_poly.pdbx_seq_one_letter_code
_entity_poly.pdbx_strand_id
1 'polypeptide(L)'
;MRKTLEISDRYIEPGHADELLYEPLGGDLTFRRTRRYEIEFKGGKSKLEAFIEKTLCDPISQELHEGEDPALDDFSFVLEYGMKPGALDLEKEAILTYYRGIEDPGFELKELSIRQRIYVFGGGSDESDRFIRDICNYAIHNWSVIQG
;
A
#
# COMPACT_ATOMS: atom_id res chain seq x y z
N MET A 1 -15.71 -13.45 -1.00
CA MET A 1 -15.88 -12.09 -0.45
C MET A 1 -14.55 -11.35 -0.58
N ARG A 2 -14.61 -10.05 -0.69
CA ARG A 2 -13.42 -9.20 -0.84
C ARG A 2 -13.38 -8.15 0.27
N LYS A 3 -12.19 -7.93 0.83
CA LYS A 3 -11.94 -6.86 1.78
C LYS A 3 -10.79 -6.01 1.26
N THR A 4 -11.00 -4.71 1.20
CA THR A 4 -9.99 -3.74 0.78
C THR A 4 -9.66 -2.86 1.97
N LEU A 5 -8.36 -2.68 2.23
CA LEU A 5 -7.93 -1.82 3.32
C LEU A 5 -6.60 -1.15 2.97
N GLU A 6 -6.37 -0.03 3.63
CA GLU A 6 -5.15 0.74 3.49
C GLU A 6 -4.59 1.03 4.87
N ILE A 7 -3.27 0.89 5.03
CA ILE A 7 -2.61 1.08 6.32
C ILE A 7 -1.63 2.24 6.22
N SER A 8 -1.79 3.21 7.11
CA SER A 8 -0.90 4.37 7.25
C SER A 8 -0.21 4.37 8.59
N ASP A 9 0.97 4.99 8.66
CA ASP A 9 1.72 5.16 9.90
C ASP A 9 1.23 6.42 10.65
N ARG A 10 1.02 6.31 11.97
CA ARG A 10 0.47 7.39 12.80
C ARG A 10 1.49 8.48 13.12
N TYR A 11 2.74 8.10 13.34
CA TYR A 11 3.75 8.96 13.96
C TYR A 11 4.90 9.34 13.04
N ILE A 12 4.82 8.96 11.76
CA ILE A 12 5.84 9.30 10.78
C ILE A 12 5.49 10.63 10.14
N GLU A 13 6.41 11.60 10.25
CA GLU A 13 6.27 12.88 9.59
C GLU A 13 6.38 12.74 8.06
N PRO A 14 5.70 13.60 7.30
CA PRO A 14 5.87 13.61 5.85
C PRO A 14 7.34 13.84 5.47
N GLY A 15 7.82 13.07 4.50
CA GLY A 15 9.16 13.25 3.95
C GLY A 15 9.18 14.31 2.86
N HIS A 16 10.37 14.77 2.49
CA HIS A 16 10.55 15.66 1.34
C HIS A 16 10.53 14.83 0.05
N ALA A 17 9.72 15.21 -0.92
CA ALA A 17 9.54 14.41 -2.14
C ALA A 17 10.82 14.21 -2.95
N ASP A 18 11.78 15.13 -2.86
CA ASP A 18 13.06 15.00 -3.54
C ASP A 18 13.86 13.78 -3.08
N GLU A 19 13.58 13.24 -1.90
CA GLU A 19 14.21 12.01 -1.41
C GLU A 19 13.89 10.80 -2.28
N LEU A 20 12.79 10.85 -3.03
CA LEU A 20 12.32 9.78 -3.90
C LEU A 20 12.87 9.88 -5.33
N LEU A 21 13.52 10.99 -5.67
CA LEU A 21 13.92 11.31 -7.03
C LEU A 21 15.44 11.33 -7.18
N TYR A 22 15.91 10.88 -8.35
CA TYR A 22 17.34 10.96 -8.69
C TYR A 22 17.78 12.41 -8.89
N GLU A 23 16.90 13.24 -9.49
CA GLU A 23 17.13 14.67 -9.67
C GLU A 23 16.07 15.45 -8.90
N PRO A 24 16.45 16.27 -7.90
CA PRO A 24 15.51 17.06 -7.13
C PRO A 24 14.68 18.01 -7.98
N LEU A 25 13.41 18.17 -7.63
CA LEU A 25 12.54 19.19 -8.23
C LEU A 25 12.83 20.59 -7.66
N GLY A 26 13.34 20.63 -6.42
CA GLY A 26 13.70 21.89 -5.75
C GLY A 26 12.51 22.65 -5.14
N GLY A 27 11.34 22.02 -5.04
CA GLY A 27 10.15 22.63 -4.44
C GLY A 27 9.91 22.17 -3.02
N ASP A 28 8.72 22.46 -2.52
CA ASP A 28 8.28 22.13 -1.16
C ASP A 28 7.37 20.91 -1.12
N LEU A 29 7.45 20.04 -2.13
CA LEU A 29 6.62 18.84 -2.17
C LEU A 29 6.99 17.87 -1.05
N THR A 30 5.97 17.35 -0.40
CA THR A 30 6.13 16.32 0.63
C THR A 30 5.45 15.04 0.20
N PHE A 31 5.79 13.94 0.86
CA PHE A 31 5.17 12.66 0.56
C PHE A 31 4.90 11.87 1.84
N ARG A 32 3.92 10.97 1.76
CA ARG A 32 3.65 9.94 2.76
C ARG A 32 3.42 8.62 2.06
N ARG A 33 3.80 7.54 2.73
CA ARG A 33 3.62 6.18 2.20
C ARG A 33 2.51 5.46 2.94
N THR A 34 1.73 4.70 2.19
CA THR A 34 0.79 3.73 2.74
C THR A 34 0.92 2.41 2.00
N ARG A 35 0.27 1.37 2.51
CA ARG A 35 0.13 0.10 1.83
C ARG A 35 -1.34 -0.25 1.70
N ARG A 36 -1.73 -0.72 0.53
CA ARG A 36 -3.09 -1.13 0.24
C ARG A 36 -3.14 -2.64 0.05
N TYR A 37 -4.08 -3.27 0.73
CA TYR A 37 -4.30 -4.71 0.65
C TYR A 37 -5.68 -4.98 0.08
N GLU A 38 -5.75 -5.90 -0.89
CA GLU A 38 -6.99 -6.47 -1.36
C GLU A 38 -6.98 -7.94 -1.00
N ILE A 39 -7.97 -8.38 -0.25
CA ILE A 39 -8.06 -9.73 0.29
C ILE A 39 -9.32 -10.38 -0.24
N GLU A 40 -9.16 -11.47 -1.00
CA GLU A 40 -10.28 -12.33 -1.34
C GLU A 40 -10.30 -13.53 -0.39
N PHE A 41 -11.44 -13.76 0.26
CA PHE A 41 -11.55 -14.76 1.30
C PHE A 41 -12.94 -15.40 1.32
N LYS A 42 -13.02 -16.53 2.01
CA LYS A 42 -14.27 -17.23 2.26
C LYS A 42 -14.31 -17.62 3.73
N GLY A 43 -15.48 -17.49 4.35
CA GLY A 43 -15.71 -17.91 5.74
C GLY A 43 -15.64 -16.78 6.75
N GLY A 44 -15.13 -17.06 7.94
CA GLY A 44 -15.23 -16.22 9.12
C GLY A 44 -14.63 -14.83 9.02
N LYS A 45 -15.49 -13.82 8.84
CA LYS A 45 -15.07 -12.42 8.76
C LYS A 45 -14.35 -11.95 10.02
N SER A 46 -14.84 -12.33 11.21
CA SER A 46 -14.21 -11.95 12.48
C SER A 46 -12.82 -12.57 12.64
N LYS A 47 -12.63 -13.78 12.13
CA LYS A 47 -11.32 -14.44 12.15
C LYS A 47 -10.33 -13.78 11.20
N LEU A 48 -10.80 -13.34 10.03
CA LEU A 48 -9.99 -12.54 9.11
C LEU A 48 -9.59 -11.21 9.75
N GLU A 49 -10.52 -10.51 10.41
CA GLU A 49 -10.21 -9.24 11.07
C GLU A 49 -9.16 -9.41 12.16
N ALA A 50 -9.23 -10.47 12.95
CA ALA A 50 -8.21 -10.78 13.94
C ALA A 50 -6.86 -11.08 13.31
N PHE A 51 -6.85 -11.79 12.19
CA PHE A 51 -5.64 -12.06 11.42
C PHE A 51 -5.00 -10.76 10.91
N ILE A 52 -5.79 -9.83 10.38
CA ILE A 52 -5.31 -8.53 9.89
C ILE A 52 -4.67 -7.74 11.03
N GLU A 53 -5.31 -7.64 12.17
CA GLU A 53 -4.78 -6.90 13.33
C GLU A 53 -3.47 -7.49 13.85
N LYS A 54 -3.30 -8.80 13.72
CA LYS A 54 -2.10 -9.49 14.20
C LYS A 54 -0.95 -9.42 13.21
N THR A 55 -1.22 -9.41 11.90
CA THR A 55 -0.20 -9.57 10.86
C THR A 55 0.06 -8.34 10.01
N LEU A 56 -0.95 -7.53 9.75
CA LEU A 56 -0.86 -6.43 8.78
C LEU A 56 -0.81 -5.05 9.42
N CYS A 57 -1.45 -4.87 10.56
CA CYS A 57 -1.59 -3.55 11.17
C CYS A 57 -1.25 -3.59 12.65
N ASP A 58 -0.27 -2.79 13.05
CA ASP A 58 -0.01 -2.54 14.45
C ASP A 58 -0.91 -1.40 14.91
N PRO A 59 -1.94 -1.66 15.75
CA PRO A 59 -2.91 -0.62 16.12
C PRO A 59 -2.31 0.53 16.93
N ILE A 60 -1.12 0.36 17.51
CA ILE A 60 -0.45 1.42 18.26
C ILE A 60 0.21 2.41 17.32
N SER A 61 0.99 1.92 16.35
CA SER A 61 1.80 2.75 15.46
C SER A 61 1.16 3.02 14.10
N GLN A 62 0.10 2.29 13.75
CA GLN A 62 -0.53 2.35 12.44
C GLN A 62 -2.03 2.54 12.56
N GLU A 63 -2.63 3.02 11.47
CA GLU A 63 -4.07 3.21 11.34
C GLU A 63 -4.59 2.44 10.14
N LEU A 64 -5.68 1.72 10.35
CA LEU A 64 -6.34 0.92 9.33
C LEU A 64 -7.54 1.67 8.77
N HIS A 65 -7.59 1.79 7.45
CA HIS A 65 -8.69 2.42 6.71
C HIS A 65 -9.33 1.37 5.81
N GLU A 66 -10.62 1.11 6.01
CA GLU A 66 -11.37 0.18 5.16
C GLU A 66 -12.00 0.90 3.99
N GLY A 67 -12.09 0.20 2.85
CA GLY A 67 -12.82 0.65 1.68
C GLY A 67 -11.92 1.05 0.52
N GLU A 68 -12.56 1.58 -0.53
CA GLU A 68 -11.90 1.90 -1.79
C GLU A 68 -11.31 3.32 -1.81
N ASP A 69 -11.79 4.21 -0.96
CA ASP A 69 -11.33 5.60 -0.96
C ASP A 69 -9.91 5.72 -0.44
N PRO A 70 -9.12 6.66 -0.97
CA PRO A 70 -7.79 6.94 -0.44
C PRO A 70 -7.83 7.29 1.04
N ALA A 71 -6.89 6.74 1.81
CA ALA A 71 -6.84 6.93 3.26
C ALA A 71 -6.45 8.34 3.68
N LEU A 72 -5.69 9.07 2.84
CA LEU A 72 -5.23 10.41 3.13
C LEU A 72 -5.92 11.42 2.23
N ASP A 73 -6.07 12.64 2.74
CA ASP A 73 -6.75 13.73 2.04
C ASP A 73 -5.76 14.80 1.57
N ASP A 74 -6.25 15.70 0.70
CA ASP A 74 -5.53 16.90 0.25
C ASP A 74 -4.23 16.63 -0.52
N PHE A 75 -4.10 15.45 -1.08
CA PHE A 75 -2.95 15.11 -1.91
C PHE A 75 -3.07 15.73 -3.31
N SER A 76 -1.92 15.98 -3.94
CA SER A 76 -1.86 16.40 -5.33
C SER A 76 -2.07 15.22 -6.28
N PHE A 77 -1.39 14.12 -5.98
CA PHE A 77 -1.60 12.84 -6.66
C PHE A 77 -1.11 11.69 -5.79
N VAL A 78 -1.52 10.48 -6.15
CA VAL A 78 -1.04 9.24 -5.53
C VAL A 78 -0.44 8.37 -6.61
N LEU A 79 0.79 7.91 -6.40
CA LEU A 79 1.38 6.84 -7.21
C LEU A 79 1.13 5.52 -6.49
N GLU A 80 0.37 4.64 -7.13
CA GLU A 80 0.13 3.29 -6.64
C GLU A 80 0.88 2.31 -7.50
N TYR A 81 1.67 1.42 -6.89
CA TYR A 81 2.39 0.40 -7.64
C TYR A 81 2.46 -0.91 -6.86
N GLY A 82 2.60 -1.99 -7.59
CA GLY A 82 2.71 -3.34 -7.03
C GLY A 82 3.43 -4.27 -7.98
N MET A 83 3.69 -5.48 -7.52
CA MET A 83 4.37 -6.49 -8.35
C MET A 83 3.47 -6.97 -9.49
N LYS A 84 4.06 -7.16 -10.67
CA LYS A 84 3.39 -7.83 -11.78
C LYS A 84 3.08 -9.27 -11.43
N PRO A 85 2.03 -9.87 -12.05
CA PRO A 85 1.84 -11.33 -11.97
C PRO A 85 3.10 -12.07 -12.38
N GLY A 86 3.51 -13.03 -11.55
CA GLY A 86 4.74 -13.79 -11.78
C GLY A 86 6.01 -13.18 -11.21
N ALA A 87 6.00 -11.92 -10.81
CA ALA A 87 7.12 -11.33 -10.07
C ALA A 87 7.05 -11.74 -8.60
N LEU A 88 8.22 -11.87 -7.96
CA LEU A 88 8.29 -12.27 -6.56
C LEU A 88 7.93 -11.10 -5.66
N ASP A 89 6.89 -11.29 -4.84
CA ASP A 89 6.48 -10.36 -3.80
C ASP A 89 6.79 -10.99 -2.44
N LEU A 90 7.90 -10.58 -1.84
CA LEU A 90 8.39 -11.17 -0.59
C LEU A 90 7.43 -10.90 0.58
N GLU A 91 6.83 -9.73 0.66
CA GLU A 91 5.86 -9.40 1.71
C GLU A 91 4.63 -10.30 1.61
N LYS A 92 4.10 -10.45 0.40
CA LYS A 92 2.97 -11.34 0.14
C LYS A 92 3.30 -12.79 0.52
N GLU A 93 4.46 -13.28 0.11
CA GLU A 93 4.89 -14.64 0.44
C GLU A 93 5.03 -14.86 1.95
N ALA A 94 5.55 -13.88 2.67
CA ALA A 94 5.67 -13.98 4.13
C ALA A 94 4.30 -14.07 4.80
N ILE A 95 3.33 -13.27 4.37
CA ILE A 95 1.97 -13.28 4.89
C ILE A 95 1.28 -14.61 4.59
N LEU A 96 1.40 -15.10 3.36
CA LEU A 96 0.81 -16.39 2.97
C LEU A 96 1.44 -17.55 3.73
N THR A 97 2.74 -17.53 3.95
CA THR A 97 3.43 -18.55 4.73
C THR A 97 2.95 -18.57 6.17
N TYR A 98 2.79 -17.39 6.77
CA TYR A 98 2.22 -17.28 8.12
C TYR A 98 0.80 -17.85 8.19
N TYR A 99 -0.04 -17.47 7.23
CA TYR A 99 -1.42 -17.99 7.16
C TYR A 99 -1.45 -19.52 7.06
N ARG A 100 -0.63 -20.10 6.18
CA ARG A 100 -0.58 -21.56 5.98
C ARG A 100 -0.11 -22.30 7.22
N GLY A 101 0.64 -21.65 8.10
CA GLY A 101 1.10 -22.20 9.36
C GLY A 101 0.07 -22.17 10.48
N ILE A 102 -1.06 -21.48 10.30
CA ILE A 102 -2.12 -21.42 11.29
C ILE A 102 -2.96 -22.70 11.21
N GLU A 103 -3.05 -23.40 12.33
CA GLU A 103 -3.95 -24.53 12.44
C GLU A 103 -5.36 -24.00 12.66
N ASP A 104 -6.29 -24.37 11.79
CA ASP A 104 -7.71 -23.99 11.87
C ASP A 104 -7.94 -22.46 11.94
N PRO A 105 -7.60 -21.72 10.89
CA PRO A 105 -7.68 -20.26 10.92
C PRO A 105 -9.09 -19.69 10.97
N GLY A 106 -10.11 -20.48 10.65
CA GLY A 106 -11.52 -20.05 10.66
C GLY A 106 -11.97 -19.28 9.42
N PHE A 107 -11.09 -19.08 8.45
CA PHE A 107 -11.40 -18.50 7.14
C PHE A 107 -10.43 -19.04 6.09
N GLU A 108 -10.82 -18.96 4.83
CA GLU A 108 -9.97 -19.34 3.71
C GLU A 108 -9.47 -18.07 3.00
N LEU A 109 -8.16 -17.89 2.98
CA LEU A 109 -7.51 -16.83 2.25
C LEU A 109 -7.30 -17.28 0.81
N LYS A 110 -8.07 -16.72 -0.12
CA LYS A 110 -8.03 -17.13 -1.53
C LYS A 110 -6.99 -16.36 -2.33
N GLU A 111 -6.99 -15.04 -2.21
CA GLU A 111 -6.03 -14.18 -2.89
C GLU A 111 -5.65 -13.00 -2.00
N LEU A 112 -4.41 -12.57 -2.14
CA LEU A 112 -3.88 -11.40 -1.47
C LEU A 112 -3.12 -10.56 -2.50
N SER A 113 -3.50 -9.30 -2.62
CA SER A 113 -2.80 -8.32 -3.45
C SER A 113 -2.29 -7.19 -2.56
N ILE A 114 -1.03 -6.82 -2.73
CA ILE A 114 -0.40 -5.75 -1.96
C ILE A 114 0.08 -4.69 -2.93
N ARG A 115 -0.29 -3.43 -2.66
CA ARG A 115 0.16 -2.28 -3.42
C ARG A 115 0.76 -1.24 -2.50
N GLN A 116 1.85 -0.63 -2.95
CA GLN A 116 2.45 0.51 -2.29
C GLN A 116 1.79 1.77 -2.81
N ARG A 117 1.54 2.73 -1.94
CA ARG A 117 1.02 4.04 -2.32
C ARG A 117 1.95 5.14 -1.82
N ILE A 118 2.26 6.06 -2.70
CA ILE A 118 3.01 7.27 -2.37
C ILE A 118 2.08 8.45 -2.64
N TYR A 119 1.70 9.13 -1.58
CA TYR A 119 0.90 10.35 -1.64
C TYR A 119 1.83 11.53 -1.71
N VAL A 120 1.66 12.38 -2.71
CA VAL A 120 2.45 13.60 -2.88
C VAL A 120 1.58 14.81 -2.64
N PHE A 121 2.08 15.74 -1.83
CA PHE A 121 1.36 16.94 -1.39
C PHE A 121 2.11 18.20 -1.81
N GLY A 122 1.35 19.29 -2.00
CA GLY A 122 1.93 20.60 -2.24
C GLY A 122 2.07 20.99 -3.70
N GLY A 123 1.45 20.24 -4.61
CA GLY A 123 1.51 20.48 -6.05
C GLY A 123 2.23 19.36 -6.79
N GLY A 124 2.72 19.63 -8.00
CA GLY A 124 3.51 18.65 -8.76
C GLY A 124 2.70 17.55 -9.43
N SER A 125 1.39 17.72 -9.64
CA SER A 125 0.56 16.70 -10.30
C SER A 125 0.97 16.42 -11.75
N ASP A 126 1.61 17.37 -12.40
CA ASP A 126 2.18 17.23 -13.74
C ASP A 126 3.57 16.56 -13.74
N GLU A 127 4.14 16.34 -12.56
CA GLU A 127 5.47 15.71 -12.41
C GLU A 127 5.39 14.22 -12.05
N SER A 128 4.20 13.63 -12.05
CA SER A 128 4.00 12.22 -11.67
C SER A 128 4.88 11.25 -12.50
N ASP A 129 5.14 11.56 -13.77
CA ASP A 129 5.98 10.72 -14.63
C ASP A 129 7.41 10.57 -14.09
N ARG A 130 7.94 11.59 -13.43
CA ARG A 130 9.27 11.54 -12.84
C ARG A 130 9.29 10.57 -11.66
N PHE A 131 8.24 10.59 -10.84
CA PHE A 131 8.11 9.66 -9.73
C PHE A 131 7.97 8.21 -10.22
N ILE A 132 7.19 8.00 -11.27
CA ILE A 132 7.06 6.67 -11.89
C ILE A 132 8.42 6.18 -12.37
N ARG A 133 9.15 7.02 -13.11
CA ARG A 133 10.45 6.66 -13.67
C ARG A 133 11.46 6.27 -12.59
N ASP A 134 11.49 7.03 -11.48
CA ASP A 134 12.52 6.86 -10.46
C ASP A 134 12.16 5.80 -9.41
N ILE A 135 10.88 5.48 -9.23
CA ILE A 135 10.41 4.55 -8.21
C ILE A 135 10.05 3.19 -8.80
N CYS A 136 9.38 3.18 -9.96
CA CYS A 136 8.87 1.95 -10.54
C CYS A 136 9.88 1.29 -11.48
N ASN A 137 9.88 -0.04 -11.49
CA ASN A 137 10.70 -0.84 -12.40
C ASN A 137 9.77 -1.53 -13.41
N TYR A 138 9.91 -1.21 -14.71
CA TYR A 138 9.12 -1.78 -15.79
C TYR A 138 9.09 -3.31 -15.80
N ALA A 139 10.18 -3.93 -15.38
CA ALA A 139 10.29 -5.38 -15.44
C ALA A 139 9.40 -6.09 -14.41
N ILE A 140 9.17 -5.46 -13.26
CA ILE A 140 8.49 -6.12 -12.13
C ILE A 140 7.27 -5.39 -11.59
N HIS A 141 7.05 -4.10 -11.92
CA HIS A 141 5.95 -3.32 -11.36
C HIS A 141 4.86 -2.99 -12.37
N ASN A 142 3.62 -3.00 -11.88
CA ASN A 142 2.48 -2.30 -12.47
C ASN A 142 2.22 -1.06 -11.64
N TRP A 143 1.75 0.02 -12.25
CA TRP A 143 1.45 1.25 -11.54
C TRP A 143 0.23 1.97 -12.11
N SER A 144 -0.31 2.86 -11.31
CA SER A 144 -1.36 3.81 -11.71
C SER A 144 -1.20 5.10 -10.91
N VAL A 145 -1.79 6.17 -11.41
CA VAL A 145 -1.77 7.48 -10.75
C VAL A 145 -3.21 7.91 -10.48
N ILE A 146 -3.46 8.33 -9.24
CA ILE A 146 -4.73 8.90 -8.81
C ILE A 146 -4.53 10.39 -8.66
N GLN A 147 -5.28 11.19 -9.41
CA GLN A 147 -5.22 12.66 -9.31
C GLN A 147 -6.05 13.15 -8.13
N GLY A 148 -5.54 14.17 -7.49
CA GLY A 148 -6.23 14.82 -6.39
C GLY A 148 -7.33 15.77 -6.81
#